data_aa0ce85a3de886d598e81bca90aade1b
#
_entry.id   aa0ce85a3de886d598e81bca90aade1b
#
_cell.length_a   1.000
_cell.length_b   1.000
_cell.length_c   1.000
_cell.angle_alpha   90.00
_cell.angle_beta   90.00
_cell.angle_gamma   90.00
#
_symmetry.space_group_name_H-M   'P 1'
#
loop_
_entity.id
_entity.type
_entity.pdbx_description
1 polymer ?
#
loop_
_entity_poly.entity_id
_entity_poly.type
_entity_poly.pdbx_seq_one_letter_code
_entity_poly.pdbx_strand_id
1 'polypeptide(L)'
;MKPYLTVSADVLIVGGGSAGVMAAIRAKQMDPKQKVVVFEKGDMKYSGCIARGMDAMNIVSIPGTEETPELYVETNGEACQGIMDEPVNYVMAQRTWAVMQELIDWGVCFPVDEKGEYDKLQIHNKGKFCITMKEPELKTILAAKAHEYDAEVYNRIMTLRLLKDGDRVCGAVGINVRTGEIVVCKAKSVILCSGGTARFGLPENGYLYGVYDFPGNTGDGYVMAYRAGAELSGFEYTLVYYIIKDINAPLLYITLTRGAHLLNAFAQEFQENHPGIHLMHSEHMALRGPMRIDMRHLSEEKIREVEELLFSTERPVQERFFKGRGVDFRTGEIELWPTDCYLCGGHGLTGIRINERGESSVPGLYAAGDVSLVARGHLSGAFTYGQITAENATEYARTVADPVIDDEQVMDVIRDRDAKLAQTGGQVPIEEFEYKVRRLINDYVRPPKNEYKLDRALWWMDRFRSELRTEVCIRNQHDLFKAYEVENIIQCAAMSAVASKERKESRWGLWHMRSDYPVKDDAQWLKHIVLTQGDSLEDIRVSYAPVIKMEETA
;
A
#
# COMPACT_ATOMS: atom_id res chain seq x y z
N MET A 1 -33.00 2.55 -21.81
CA MET A 1 -31.52 2.60 -21.88
C MET A 1 -31.01 2.58 -20.44
N LYS A 2 -30.06 1.74 -20.12
CA LYS A 2 -29.51 1.71 -18.73
C LYS A 2 -28.77 3.02 -18.45
N PRO A 3 -28.86 3.58 -17.23
CA PRO A 3 -28.21 4.86 -16.88
C PRO A 3 -26.70 4.70 -16.59
N TYR A 4 -26.05 3.70 -17.17
CA TYR A 4 -24.64 3.38 -16.99
C TYR A 4 -24.05 2.66 -18.20
N LEU A 5 -22.74 2.84 -18.39
CA LEU A 5 -21.93 2.08 -19.35
C LEU A 5 -21.70 0.66 -18.83
N THR A 6 -21.85 -0.34 -19.70
CA THR A 6 -21.52 -1.73 -19.36
C THR A 6 -20.32 -2.22 -20.15
N VAL A 7 -19.35 -2.77 -19.45
CA VAL A 7 -18.16 -3.44 -19.98
C VAL A 7 -18.19 -4.91 -19.53
N SER A 8 -17.60 -5.79 -20.32
CA SER A 8 -17.46 -7.21 -19.94
C SER A 8 -15.99 -7.61 -20.00
N ALA A 9 -15.55 -8.43 -19.08
CA ALA A 9 -14.19 -8.98 -19.01
C ALA A 9 -14.20 -10.45 -18.59
N ASP A 10 -13.16 -11.18 -18.90
CA ASP A 10 -12.85 -12.44 -18.20
C ASP A 10 -12.19 -12.14 -16.87
N VAL A 11 -11.20 -11.22 -16.88
CA VAL A 11 -10.51 -10.75 -15.68
C VAL A 11 -10.61 -9.23 -15.59
N LEU A 12 -11.18 -8.72 -14.49
CA LEU A 12 -11.17 -7.31 -14.15
C LEU A 12 -10.06 -7.05 -13.13
N ILE A 13 -9.22 -6.07 -13.41
CA ILE A 13 -8.16 -5.60 -12.52
C ILE A 13 -8.56 -4.21 -12.01
N VAL A 14 -8.55 -4.01 -10.71
CA VAL A 14 -8.89 -2.74 -10.06
C VAL A 14 -7.62 -2.09 -9.52
N GLY A 15 -7.18 -1.04 -10.19
CA GLY A 15 -5.93 -0.34 -9.93
C GLY A 15 -4.83 -0.70 -10.93
N GLY A 16 -4.27 0.32 -11.59
CA GLY A 16 -3.20 0.20 -12.59
C GLY A 16 -1.80 0.52 -12.02
N GLY A 17 -1.58 0.33 -10.70
CA GLY A 17 -0.28 0.44 -10.05
C GLY A 17 0.67 -0.69 -10.43
N SER A 18 1.74 -0.89 -9.65
CA SER A 18 2.76 -1.92 -9.92
C SER A 18 2.14 -3.31 -10.08
N ALA A 19 1.33 -3.74 -9.13
CA ALA A 19 0.71 -5.06 -9.16
C ALA A 19 -0.30 -5.20 -10.31
N GLY A 20 -1.14 -4.18 -10.53
CA GLY A 20 -2.19 -4.25 -11.54
C GLY A 20 -1.66 -4.25 -12.97
N VAL A 21 -0.59 -3.52 -13.24
CA VAL A 21 0.07 -3.55 -14.55
C VAL A 21 0.68 -4.94 -14.81
N MET A 22 1.40 -5.51 -13.83
CA MET A 22 1.96 -6.86 -13.96
C MET A 22 0.87 -7.92 -14.11
N ALA A 23 -0.25 -7.76 -13.39
CA ALA A 23 -1.40 -8.66 -13.53
C ALA A 23 -2.00 -8.59 -14.94
N ALA A 24 -2.16 -7.37 -15.51
CA ALA A 24 -2.69 -7.19 -16.85
C ALA A 24 -1.80 -7.82 -17.92
N ILE A 25 -0.49 -7.59 -17.84
CA ILE A 25 0.49 -8.18 -18.75
C ILE A 25 0.44 -9.71 -18.64
N ARG A 26 0.52 -10.26 -17.41
CA ARG A 26 0.58 -11.70 -17.20
C ARG A 26 -0.68 -12.43 -17.66
N ALA A 27 -1.87 -11.88 -17.38
CA ALA A 27 -3.12 -12.46 -17.86
C ALA A 27 -3.16 -12.54 -19.38
N LYS A 28 -2.70 -11.52 -20.09
CA LYS A 28 -2.60 -11.51 -21.56
C LYS A 28 -1.49 -12.41 -22.11
N GLN A 29 -0.37 -12.58 -21.40
CA GLN A 29 0.65 -13.56 -21.75
C GLN A 29 0.11 -15.00 -21.67
N MET A 30 -0.71 -15.32 -20.67
CA MET A 30 -1.32 -16.64 -20.51
C MET A 30 -2.38 -16.94 -21.57
N ASP A 31 -3.13 -15.93 -21.97
CA ASP A 31 -4.15 -16.07 -23.01
C ASP A 31 -4.37 -14.75 -23.74
N PRO A 32 -3.75 -14.53 -24.90
CA PRO A 32 -3.91 -13.30 -25.67
C PRO A 32 -5.36 -13.00 -26.11
N LYS A 33 -6.24 -14.03 -26.14
CA LYS A 33 -7.66 -13.87 -26.49
C LYS A 33 -8.53 -13.47 -25.30
N GLN A 34 -8.03 -13.65 -24.09
CA GLN A 34 -8.76 -13.33 -22.87
C GLN A 34 -9.05 -11.82 -22.80
N LYS A 35 -10.25 -11.46 -22.44
CA LYS A 35 -10.62 -10.06 -22.25
C LYS A 35 -10.18 -9.60 -20.86
N VAL A 36 -9.13 -8.81 -20.81
CA VAL A 36 -8.55 -8.22 -19.59
C VAL A 36 -8.89 -6.74 -19.56
N VAL A 37 -9.60 -6.31 -18.52
CA VAL A 37 -9.98 -4.90 -18.31
C VAL A 37 -9.33 -4.38 -17.04
N VAL A 38 -8.78 -3.17 -17.12
CA VAL A 38 -8.21 -2.46 -15.96
C VAL A 38 -9.03 -1.21 -15.67
N PHE A 39 -9.55 -1.10 -14.45
CA PHE A 39 -10.12 0.15 -13.92
C PHE A 39 -9.06 0.89 -13.12
N GLU A 40 -8.65 2.07 -13.58
CA GLU A 40 -7.65 2.89 -12.91
C GLU A 40 -8.28 4.23 -12.48
N LYS A 41 -8.19 4.54 -11.20
CA LYS A 41 -8.72 5.76 -10.58
C LYS A 41 -8.08 7.04 -11.10
N GLY A 42 -6.77 6.99 -11.36
CA GLY A 42 -5.98 8.05 -11.97
C GLY A 42 -5.75 7.82 -13.46
N ASP A 43 -4.50 7.68 -13.81
CA ASP A 43 -4.04 7.35 -15.14
C ASP A 43 -2.94 6.28 -15.01
N MET A 44 -3.12 5.15 -15.68
CA MET A 44 -2.20 4.00 -15.54
C MET A 44 -0.74 4.38 -15.75
N LYS A 45 -0.45 5.35 -16.62
CA LYS A 45 0.91 5.80 -16.91
C LYS A 45 1.53 6.58 -15.74
N TYR A 46 0.71 7.25 -14.91
CA TYR A 46 1.19 8.23 -13.93
C TYR A 46 0.71 7.96 -12.50
N SER A 47 -0.03 6.88 -12.25
CA SER A 47 -0.55 6.51 -10.93
C SER A 47 0.26 5.37 -10.30
N GLY A 48 0.07 5.23 -8.97
CA GLY A 48 0.76 4.26 -8.14
C GLY A 48 2.12 4.76 -7.62
N CYS A 49 2.66 4.06 -6.63
CA CYS A 49 3.86 4.49 -5.90
C CYS A 49 5.08 4.64 -6.79
N ILE A 50 5.29 3.73 -7.75
CA ILE A 50 6.45 3.78 -8.66
C ILE A 50 6.39 4.89 -9.71
N ALA A 51 5.26 5.60 -9.85
CA ALA A 51 5.18 6.75 -10.76
C ALA A 51 6.05 7.95 -10.31
N ARG A 52 6.59 7.91 -9.11
CA ARG A 52 7.50 8.92 -8.55
C ARG A 52 8.97 8.60 -8.77
N GLY A 53 9.29 7.46 -9.35
CA GLY A 53 10.60 6.86 -9.44
C GLY A 53 10.76 5.71 -8.43
N MET A 54 11.76 4.87 -8.67
CA MET A 54 12.09 3.72 -7.83
C MET A 54 13.57 3.39 -8.01
N ASP A 55 14.27 3.17 -6.92
CA ASP A 55 15.72 2.99 -6.88
C ASP A 55 16.16 1.54 -6.73
N ALA A 56 15.25 0.65 -6.36
CA ALA A 56 15.59 -0.75 -6.11
C ALA A 56 14.39 -1.69 -6.23
N MET A 57 14.68 -2.95 -6.50
CA MET A 57 13.80 -4.07 -6.22
C MET A 57 14.17 -4.67 -4.86
N ASN A 58 13.31 -4.53 -3.87
CA ASN A 58 13.66 -4.69 -2.45
C ASN A 58 13.92 -6.13 -2.02
N ILE A 59 13.38 -7.10 -2.76
CA ILE A 59 13.50 -8.52 -2.45
C ILE A 59 13.77 -9.24 -3.75
N VAL A 60 14.97 -9.80 -3.87
CA VAL A 60 15.35 -10.68 -4.98
C VAL A 60 16.16 -11.85 -4.45
N SER A 61 15.62 -13.05 -4.61
CA SER A 61 16.33 -14.31 -4.30
C SER A 61 17.08 -14.76 -5.53
N ILE A 62 18.40 -14.47 -5.60
CA ILE A 62 19.24 -14.81 -6.75
C ILE A 62 19.64 -16.28 -6.68
N PRO A 63 19.34 -17.12 -7.69
CA PRO A 63 19.72 -18.54 -7.68
C PRO A 63 21.23 -18.76 -7.53
N GLY A 64 21.60 -19.68 -6.64
CA GLY A 64 23.01 -20.04 -6.40
C GLY A 64 23.76 -19.09 -5.45
N THR A 65 23.08 -18.13 -4.84
CA THR A 65 23.64 -17.26 -3.80
C THR A 65 23.09 -17.63 -2.41
N GLU A 66 23.54 -16.91 -1.38
CA GLU A 66 23.04 -17.08 -0.01
C GLU A 66 21.64 -16.46 0.20
N GLU A 67 21.20 -15.59 -0.72
CA GLU A 67 19.92 -14.92 -0.68
C GLU A 67 18.77 -15.85 -1.14
N THR A 68 18.52 -16.92 -0.38
CA THR A 68 17.50 -17.91 -0.70
C THR A 68 16.08 -17.48 -0.23
N PRO A 69 15.01 -18.04 -0.79
CA PRO A 69 13.66 -17.82 -0.32
C PRO A 69 13.47 -18.19 1.16
N GLU A 70 14.12 -19.24 1.64
CA GLU A 70 14.08 -19.70 3.03
C GLU A 70 14.69 -18.64 3.96
N LEU A 71 15.88 -18.12 3.62
CA LEU A 71 16.54 -17.05 4.37
C LEU A 71 15.69 -15.77 4.39
N TYR A 72 15.00 -15.47 3.28
CA TYR A 72 14.08 -14.33 3.25
C TYR A 72 12.90 -14.53 4.20
N VAL A 73 12.27 -15.69 4.19
CA VAL A 73 11.15 -16.01 5.10
C VAL A 73 11.61 -15.91 6.56
N GLU A 74 12.78 -16.44 6.90
CA GLU A 74 13.36 -16.34 8.24
C GLU A 74 13.53 -14.88 8.66
N THR A 75 14.28 -14.09 7.88
CA THR A 75 14.59 -12.69 8.22
C THR A 75 13.34 -11.80 8.25
N ASN A 76 12.39 -12.01 7.36
CA ASN A 76 11.14 -11.26 7.33
C ASN A 76 10.21 -11.68 8.47
N GLY A 77 10.18 -12.97 8.83
CA GLY A 77 9.45 -13.48 9.99
C GLY A 77 9.93 -12.86 11.30
N GLU A 78 11.25 -12.68 11.47
CA GLU A 78 11.82 -11.92 12.58
C GLU A 78 11.34 -10.46 12.60
N ALA A 79 11.39 -9.78 11.45
CA ALA A 79 10.94 -8.40 11.31
C ALA A 79 9.43 -8.24 11.56
N CYS A 80 8.63 -9.23 11.18
CA CYS A 80 7.18 -9.32 11.46
C CYS A 80 6.88 -9.80 12.89
N GLN A 81 7.93 -10.07 13.69
CA GLN A 81 7.81 -10.61 15.05
C GLN A 81 6.88 -11.83 15.12
N GLY A 82 6.99 -12.71 14.13
CA GLY A 82 6.29 -13.97 14.03
C GLY A 82 4.88 -13.92 13.44
N ILE A 83 4.29 -12.74 13.21
CA ILE A 83 2.95 -12.61 12.61
C ILE A 83 3.09 -12.41 11.10
N MET A 84 3.23 -13.52 10.39
CA MET A 84 3.38 -13.57 8.94
C MET A 84 3.03 -14.98 8.46
N ASP A 85 2.18 -15.09 7.43
CA ASP A 85 1.93 -16.35 6.76
C ASP A 85 3.11 -16.67 5.84
N GLU A 86 3.97 -17.63 6.28
CA GLU A 86 5.24 -17.96 5.63
C GLU A 86 5.08 -18.46 4.20
N PRO A 87 4.12 -19.34 3.87
CA PRO A 87 3.96 -19.83 2.51
C PRO A 87 3.73 -18.71 1.48
N VAL A 88 2.95 -17.68 1.84
CA VAL A 88 2.69 -16.51 0.99
C VAL A 88 4.00 -15.77 0.67
N ASN A 89 4.83 -15.54 1.68
CA ASN A 89 6.10 -14.84 1.50
C ASN A 89 7.16 -15.71 0.79
N TYR A 90 7.12 -17.01 1.00
CA TYR A 90 8.01 -17.96 0.36
C TYR A 90 7.79 -18.02 -1.16
N VAL A 91 6.53 -18.21 -1.59
CA VAL A 91 6.18 -18.24 -3.02
C VAL A 91 6.53 -16.91 -3.71
N MET A 92 6.33 -15.79 -3.00
CA MET A 92 6.78 -14.49 -3.47
C MET A 92 8.30 -14.49 -3.72
N ALA A 93 9.08 -14.85 -2.71
CA ALA A 93 10.54 -14.82 -2.78
C ALA A 93 11.09 -15.74 -3.88
N GLN A 94 10.52 -16.91 -4.04
CA GLN A 94 10.89 -17.84 -5.12
C GLN A 94 10.74 -17.25 -6.52
N ARG A 95 9.76 -16.36 -6.72
CA ARG A 95 9.42 -15.81 -8.04
C ARG A 95 10.20 -14.54 -8.39
N THR A 96 10.80 -13.87 -7.41
CA THR A 96 11.40 -12.52 -7.58
C THR A 96 12.49 -12.47 -8.64
N TRP A 97 13.33 -13.50 -8.73
CA TRP A 97 14.39 -13.57 -9.75
C TRP A 97 13.82 -13.60 -11.18
N ALA A 98 12.84 -14.46 -11.44
CA ALA A 98 12.21 -14.56 -12.75
C ALA A 98 11.55 -13.23 -13.16
N VAL A 99 10.90 -12.56 -12.22
CA VAL A 99 10.31 -11.24 -12.44
C VAL A 99 11.37 -10.20 -12.76
N MET A 100 12.50 -10.19 -12.03
CA MET A 100 13.61 -9.29 -12.32
C MET A 100 14.19 -9.51 -13.73
N GLN A 101 14.35 -10.77 -14.16
CA GLN A 101 14.82 -11.09 -15.51
C GLN A 101 13.84 -10.58 -16.58
N GLU A 102 12.53 -10.75 -16.36
CA GLU A 102 11.51 -10.22 -17.27
C GLU A 102 11.55 -8.69 -17.37
N LEU A 103 11.78 -7.98 -16.26
CA LEU A 103 11.99 -6.53 -16.27
C LEU A 103 13.23 -6.12 -17.05
N ILE A 104 14.34 -6.87 -16.94
CA ILE A 104 15.56 -6.64 -17.71
C ILE A 104 15.28 -6.82 -19.21
N ASP A 105 14.55 -7.86 -19.60
CA ASP A 105 14.15 -8.12 -20.99
C ASP A 105 13.26 -6.98 -21.55
N TRP A 106 12.56 -6.26 -20.69
CA TRP A 106 11.78 -5.07 -21.08
C TRP A 106 12.60 -3.78 -21.08
N GLY A 107 13.90 -3.86 -20.76
CA GLY A 107 14.84 -2.73 -20.79
C GLY A 107 14.99 -1.99 -19.46
N VAL A 108 14.47 -2.52 -18.35
CA VAL A 108 14.71 -1.96 -17.02
C VAL A 108 16.17 -2.16 -16.62
N CYS A 109 16.83 -1.09 -16.20
CA CYS A 109 18.25 -1.10 -15.87
C CYS A 109 18.50 -1.54 -14.42
N PHE A 110 19.16 -2.70 -14.28
CA PHE A 110 19.75 -3.15 -13.01
C PHE A 110 21.29 -3.16 -13.19
N PRO A 111 22.03 -2.21 -12.57
CA PRO A 111 23.46 -2.07 -12.77
C PRO A 111 24.22 -3.31 -12.30
N VAL A 112 25.25 -3.64 -13.05
CA VAL A 112 26.24 -4.67 -12.68
C VAL A 112 27.64 -4.06 -12.67
N ASP A 113 28.51 -4.60 -11.83
CA ASP A 113 29.93 -4.24 -11.79
C ASP A 113 30.73 -4.86 -12.96
N GLU A 114 32.05 -4.63 -12.97
CA GLU A 114 32.98 -5.18 -13.99
C GLU A 114 33.01 -6.72 -14.03
N LYS A 115 32.56 -7.38 -12.97
CA LYS A 115 32.46 -8.85 -12.86
C LYS A 115 31.10 -9.39 -13.24
N GLY A 116 30.14 -8.51 -13.54
CA GLY A 116 28.75 -8.86 -13.82
C GLY A 116 27.92 -9.11 -12.57
N GLU A 117 28.37 -8.68 -11.39
CA GLU A 117 27.62 -8.81 -10.14
C GLU A 117 26.70 -7.60 -9.93
N TYR A 118 25.45 -7.86 -9.50
CA TYR A 118 24.49 -6.79 -9.18
C TYR A 118 24.88 -6.06 -7.90
N ASP A 119 24.56 -4.76 -7.82
CA ASP A 119 24.69 -3.97 -6.61
C ASP A 119 23.61 -4.40 -5.60
N LYS A 120 24.06 -5.14 -4.57
CA LYS A 120 23.23 -5.75 -3.53
C LYS A 120 23.33 -5.00 -2.22
N LEU A 121 22.19 -4.55 -1.68
CA LEU A 121 22.09 -3.83 -0.42
C LEU A 121 21.45 -4.69 0.67
N GLN A 122 21.97 -4.58 1.87
CA GLN A 122 21.34 -5.18 3.05
C GLN A 122 20.38 -4.18 3.70
N ILE A 123 19.09 -4.36 3.48
CA ILE A 123 18.01 -3.58 4.09
C ILE A 123 17.15 -4.40 5.07
N HIS A 124 17.39 -5.71 5.10
CA HIS A 124 16.80 -6.66 6.05
C HIS A 124 17.81 -7.05 7.12
N ASN A 125 17.37 -7.71 8.20
CA ASN A 125 18.27 -8.14 9.29
C ASN A 125 19.36 -9.09 8.79
N LYS A 126 19.04 -9.95 7.80
CA LYS A 126 19.95 -10.91 7.19
C LYS A 126 19.81 -10.86 5.67
N GLY A 127 20.88 -11.17 4.96
CA GLY A 127 20.92 -11.25 3.50
C GLY A 127 20.88 -9.90 2.78
N LYS A 128 21.38 -9.87 1.56
CA LYS A 128 21.43 -8.70 0.68
C LYS A 128 20.40 -8.83 -0.44
N PHE A 129 19.13 -8.85 -0.08
CA PHE A 129 18.03 -9.07 -1.03
C PHE A 129 17.67 -7.87 -1.89
N CYS A 130 18.08 -6.66 -1.52
CA CYS A 130 17.73 -5.44 -2.23
C CYS A 130 18.71 -5.20 -3.38
N ILE A 131 18.20 -5.16 -4.61
CA ILE A 131 19.00 -4.95 -5.83
C ILE A 131 18.74 -3.54 -6.33
N THR A 132 19.81 -2.74 -6.47
CA THR A 132 19.74 -1.39 -7.02
C THR A 132 19.20 -1.41 -8.45
N MET A 133 18.30 -0.48 -8.74
CA MET A 133 17.70 -0.28 -10.05
C MET A 133 17.90 1.19 -10.46
N LYS A 134 18.26 1.44 -11.70
CA LYS A 134 18.46 2.78 -12.26
C LYS A 134 17.48 3.00 -13.43
N GLU A 135 16.18 3.05 -13.10
CA GLU A 135 15.13 3.19 -14.10
C GLU A 135 14.04 4.19 -13.67
N PRO A 136 14.23 5.50 -13.94
CA PRO A 136 13.24 6.52 -13.61
C PRO A 136 11.93 6.38 -14.41
N GLU A 137 11.97 5.71 -15.57
CA GLU A 137 10.83 5.51 -16.46
C GLU A 137 10.11 4.17 -16.25
N LEU A 138 10.41 3.44 -15.17
CA LEU A 138 9.84 2.12 -14.88
C LEU A 138 8.32 2.08 -15.10
N LYS A 139 7.60 3.04 -14.56
CA LYS A 139 6.14 3.10 -14.70
C LYS A 139 5.68 3.25 -16.14
N THR A 140 6.39 4.05 -16.91
CA THR A 140 6.12 4.29 -18.34
C THR A 140 6.38 3.04 -19.17
N ILE A 141 7.47 2.32 -18.89
CA ILE A 141 7.81 1.04 -19.53
C ILE A 141 6.70 0.03 -19.27
N LEU A 142 6.30 -0.17 -18.01
CA LEU A 142 5.25 -1.11 -17.64
C LEU A 142 3.90 -0.78 -18.28
N ALA A 143 3.51 0.50 -18.30
CA ALA A 143 2.26 0.93 -18.93
C ALA A 143 2.28 0.69 -20.46
N ALA A 144 3.43 0.93 -21.10
CA ALA A 144 3.60 0.63 -22.52
C ALA A 144 3.49 -0.86 -22.80
N LYS A 145 4.09 -1.72 -21.95
CA LYS A 145 3.97 -3.18 -22.07
C LYS A 145 2.53 -3.67 -21.90
N ALA A 146 1.76 -3.14 -20.96
CA ALA A 146 0.35 -3.50 -20.83
C ALA A 146 -0.47 -3.18 -22.09
N HIS A 147 -0.18 -2.06 -22.78
CA HIS A 147 -0.77 -1.73 -24.06
C HIS A 147 -0.28 -2.63 -25.20
N GLU A 148 1.01 -2.97 -25.22
CA GLU A 148 1.59 -3.90 -26.21
C GLU A 148 0.92 -5.28 -26.15
N TYR A 149 0.57 -5.75 -24.95
CA TYR A 149 -0.19 -6.98 -24.72
C TYR A 149 -1.72 -6.82 -24.88
N ASP A 150 -2.22 -5.67 -25.35
CA ASP A 150 -3.64 -5.41 -25.61
C ASP A 150 -4.54 -5.54 -24.36
N ALA A 151 -4.10 -5.03 -23.22
CA ALA A 151 -4.97 -4.85 -22.06
C ALA A 151 -5.87 -3.61 -22.23
N GLU A 152 -7.18 -3.78 -21.99
CA GLU A 152 -8.16 -2.69 -22.13
C GLU A 152 -8.19 -1.83 -20.86
N VAL A 153 -7.69 -0.59 -20.92
CA VAL A 153 -7.53 0.29 -19.76
C VAL A 153 -8.56 1.41 -19.75
N TYR A 154 -9.33 1.46 -18.67
CA TYR A 154 -10.28 2.54 -18.37
C TYR A 154 -9.67 3.43 -17.28
N ASN A 155 -9.01 4.52 -17.70
CA ASN A 155 -8.50 5.54 -16.80
C ASN A 155 -9.64 6.42 -16.24
N ARG A 156 -9.40 7.01 -15.07
CA ARG A 156 -10.34 7.88 -14.36
C ARG A 156 -11.58 7.17 -13.83
N ILE A 157 -11.52 5.87 -13.64
CA ILE A 157 -12.60 5.09 -13.03
C ILE A 157 -12.23 4.75 -11.59
N MET A 158 -12.85 5.41 -10.63
CA MET A 158 -12.84 5.01 -9.24
C MET A 158 -13.82 3.87 -9.05
N THR A 159 -13.33 2.70 -8.67
CA THR A 159 -14.21 1.58 -8.33
C THR A 159 -14.83 1.80 -6.94
N LEU A 160 -16.15 1.69 -6.86
CA LEU A 160 -16.92 1.98 -5.65
C LEU A 160 -17.38 0.72 -4.93
N ARG A 161 -17.74 -0.32 -5.68
CA ARG A 161 -18.30 -1.57 -5.14
C ARG A 161 -17.99 -2.75 -6.01
N LEU A 162 -17.69 -3.90 -5.37
CA LEU A 162 -17.67 -5.20 -6.04
C LEU A 162 -19.10 -5.72 -6.21
N LEU A 163 -19.35 -6.41 -7.32
CA LEU A 163 -20.63 -7.07 -7.62
C LEU A 163 -20.53 -8.54 -7.29
N LYS A 164 -21.61 -9.12 -6.82
CA LYS A 164 -21.71 -10.55 -6.47
C LYS A 164 -22.80 -11.25 -7.28
N ASP A 165 -22.52 -12.51 -7.62
CA ASP A 165 -23.46 -13.50 -8.15
C ASP A 165 -23.45 -14.70 -7.19
N GLY A 166 -24.44 -14.75 -6.30
CA GLY A 166 -24.38 -15.61 -5.12
C GLY A 166 -23.26 -15.21 -4.17
N ASP A 167 -22.39 -16.16 -3.85
CA ASP A 167 -21.26 -15.95 -2.95
C ASP A 167 -19.99 -15.47 -3.65
N ARG A 168 -19.92 -15.55 -4.98
CA ARG A 168 -18.73 -15.16 -5.75
C ARG A 168 -18.75 -13.68 -6.14
N VAL A 169 -17.59 -13.07 -6.20
CA VAL A 169 -17.41 -11.77 -6.84
C VAL A 169 -17.42 -11.96 -8.36
N CYS A 170 -18.19 -11.12 -9.06
CA CYS A 170 -18.48 -11.27 -10.49
C CYS A 170 -18.38 -9.95 -11.27
N GLY A 171 -17.65 -8.97 -10.75
CA GLY A 171 -17.45 -7.68 -11.38
C GLY A 171 -17.39 -6.52 -10.40
N ALA A 172 -17.51 -5.30 -10.93
CA ALA A 172 -17.49 -4.09 -10.12
C ALA A 172 -18.28 -2.95 -10.75
N VAL A 173 -18.69 -2.01 -9.90
CA VAL A 173 -19.24 -0.71 -10.29
C VAL A 173 -18.20 0.36 -9.98
N GLY A 174 -17.89 1.18 -10.98
CA GLY A 174 -17.04 2.35 -10.86
C GLY A 174 -17.75 3.62 -11.29
N ILE A 175 -17.15 4.75 -10.96
CA ILE A 175 -17.57 6.08 -11.38
C ILE A 175 -16.42 6.77 -12.09
N ASN A 176 -16.70 7.41 -13.21
CA ASN A 176 -15.72 8.29 -13.85
C ASN A 176 -15.57 9.55 -12.99
N VAL A 177 -14.38 9.78 -12.46
CA VAL A 177 -14.11 10.86 -11.49
C VAL A 177 -14.23 12.27 -12.10
N ARG A 178 -14.31 12.40 -13.42
CA ARG A 178 -14.48 13.68 -14.12
C ARG A 178 -15.90 13.93 -14.56
N THR A 179 -16.58 12.89 -15.07
CA THR A 179 -17.92 13.03 -15.67
C THR A 179 -19.03 12.60 -14.72
N GLY A 180 -18.74 11.80 -13.67
CA GLY A 180 -19.75 11.21 -12.80
C GLY A 180 -20.53 10.05 -13.44
N GLU A 181 -20.13 9.61 -14.63
CA GLU A 181 -20.74 8.46 -15.31
C GLU A 181 -20.44 7.17 -14.56
N ILE A 182 -21.46 6.35 -14.36
CA ILE A 182 -21.32 5.03 -13.77
C ILE A 182 -20.90 4.03 -14.84
N VAL A 183 -19.87 3.26 -14.52
CA VAL A 183 -19.33 2.19 -15.38
C VAL A 183 -19.42 0.87 -14.62
N VAL A 184 -20.08 -0.11 -15.22
CA VAL A 184 -20.26 -1.45 -14.68
C VAL A 184 -19.41 -2.41 -15.48
N CYS A 185 -18.49 -3.10 -14.85
CA CYS A 185 -17.75 -4.20 -15.47
C CYS A 185 -18.27 -5.55 -14.93
N LYS A 186 -18.77 -6.38 -15.83
CA LYS A 186 -19.06 -7.79 -15.57
C LYS A 186 -17.78 -8.59 -15.77
N ALA A 187 -17.38 -9.38 -14.81
CA ALA A 187 -16.15 -10.16 -14.92
C ALA A 187 -16.29 -11.53 -14.28
N LYS A 188 -15.58 -12.52 -14.80
CA LYS A 188 -15.53 -13.87 -14.22
C LYS A 188 -14.67 -13.92 -12.97
N SER A 189 -13.64 -13.08 -12.91
CA SER A 189 -12.79 -12.89 -11.74
C SER A 189 -12.37 -11.42 -11.58
N VAL A 190 -12.04 -11.01 -10.35
CA VAL A 190 -11.61 -9.65 -10.03
C VAL A 190 -10.32 -9.70 -9.22
N ILE A 191 -9.31 -8.91 -9.63
CA ILE A 191 -8.05 -8.73 -8.92
C ILE A 191 -8.00 -7.32 -8.35
N LEU A 192 -7.94 -7.17 -7.03
CA LEU A 192 -7.73 -5.88 -6.38
C LEU A 192 -6.24 -5.55 -6.32
N CYS A 193 -5.87 -4.42 -6.91
CA CYS A 193 -4.50 -3.88 -6.97
C CYS A 193 -4.47 -2.39 -6.60
N SER A 194 -5.38 -1.95 -5.73
CA SER A 194 -5.68 -0.54 -5.46
C SER A 194 -4.76 0.15 -4.45
N GLY A 195 -3.72 -0.55 -3.98
CA GLY A 195 -2.81 -0.02 -2.95
C GLY A 195 -3.42 0.03 -1.56
N GLY A 196 -2.72 0.65 -0.62
CA GLY A 196 -3.13 0.77 0.77
C GLY A 196 -3.97 2.01 1.07
N THR A 197 -3.76 2.58 2.28
CA THR A 197 -4.39 3.83 2.72
C THR A 197 -3.31 4.87 3.01
N ALA A 198 -2.64 5.38 1.99
CA ALA A 198 -1.55 6.34 2.16
C ALA A 198 -2.05 7.71 2.66
N ARG A 199 -3.23 8.15 2.19
CA ARG A 199 -3.87 9.38 2.65
C ARG A 199 -4.78 9.10 3.86
N PHE A 200 -4.19 8.70 4.98
CA PHE A 200 -4.86 8.27 6.21
C PHE A 200 -4.74 9.32 7.32
N GLY A 201 -3.58 9.45 7.96
CA GLY A 201 -3.29 10.54 8.87
C GLY A 201 -2.87 11.83 8.13
N LEU A 202 -2.64 12.92 8.87
CA LEU A 202 -2.03 14.13 8.35
C LEU A 202 -0.51 14.04 8.45
N PRO A 203 0.24 14.44 7.42
CA PRO A 203 1.69 14.58 7.50
C PRO A 203 2.07 15.74 8.43
N GLU A 204 3.08 15.50 9.28
CA GLU A 204 3.59 16.52 10.20
C GLU A 204 4.61 17.46 9.58
N ASN A 205 5.00 17.20 8.33
CA ASN A 205 6.03 17.94 7.61
C ASN A 205 5.52 19.21 6.90
N GLY A 206 4.29 19.63 7.16
CA GLY A 206 3.68 20.81 6.54
C GLY A 206 3.07 20.59 5.16
N TYR A 207 3.19 19.41 4.59
CA TYR A 207 2.56 19.05 3.31
C TYR A 207 1.17 18.47 3.53
N LEU A 208 0.14 19.19 3.13
CA LEU A 208 -1.25 18.70 3.26
C LEU A 208 -1.51 17.39 2.50
N TYR A 209 -0.88 17.23 1.34
CA TYR A 209 -0.98 16.04 0.49
C TYR A 209 0.35 15.27 0.39
N GLY A 210 1.32 15.62 1.22
CA GLY A 210 2.60 14.95 1.26
C GLY A 210 2.48 13.62 1.99
N VAL A 211 2.13 12.56 1.27
CA VAL A 211 2.09 11.20 1.79
C VAL A 211 3.32 10.43 1.33
N TYR A 212 3.71 9.41 2.11
CA TYR A 212 4.86 8.57 1.77
C TYR A 212 4.64 7.80 0.47
N ASP A 213 3.46 7.18 0.35
CA ASP A 213 3.04 6.46 -0.85
C ASP A 213 2.25 7.36 -1.83
N PHE A 214 1.37 6.78 -2.63
CA PHE A 214 0.60 7.50 -3.61
C PHE A 214 -0.65 8.17 -2.98
N PRO A 215 -0.86 9.49 -3.15
CA PRO A 215 -1.96 10.21 -2.50
C PRO A 215 -3.37 9.79 -2.98
N GLY A 216 -3.48 9.08 -4.08
CA GLY A 216 -4.72 8.47 -4.55
C GLY A 216 -5.14 7.24 -3.74
N ASN A 217 -4.28 6.70 -2.87
CA ASN A 217 -4.56 5.53 -2.06
C ASN A 217 -5.31 5.93 -0.78
N THR A 218 -6.60 5.63 -0.73
CA THR A 218 -7.52 6.00 0.35
C THR A 218 -8.24 4.81 0.99
N GLY A 219 -7.72 3.59 0.77
CA GLY A 219 -8.27 2.37 1.33
C GLY A 219 -9.45 1.79 0.55
N ASP A 220 -9.64 2.22 -0.69
CA ASP A 220 -10.79 1.82 -1.52
C ASP A 220 -10.90 0.29 -1.62
N GLY A 221 -9.78 -0.40 -1.89
CA GLY A 221 -9.77 -1.87 -2.01
C GLY A 221 -10.06 -2.58 -0.70
N TYR A 222 -9.57 -2.05 0.42
CA TYR A 222 -9.89 -2.59 1.74
C TYR A 222 -11.40 -2.55 2.01
N VAL A 223 -12.02 -1.39 1.76
CA VAL A 223 -13.46 -1.21 2.01
C VAL A 223 -14.30 -2.03 1.02
N MET A 224 -13.90 -2.12 -0.25
CA MET A 224 -14.58 -2.97 -1.23
C MET A 224 -14.51 -4.46 -0.86
N ALA A 225 -13.34 -4.96 -0.48
CA ALA A 225 -13.16 -6.34 -0.04
C ALA A 225 -13.95 -6.64 1.24
N TYR A 226 -13.89 -5.74 2.22
CA TYR A 226 -14.67 -5.82 3.46
C TYR A 226 -16.17 -5.92 3.19
N ARG A 227 -16.72 -5.06 2.33
CA ARG A 227 -18.12 -5.08 1.91
C ARG A 227 -18.51 -6.36 1.16
N ALA A 228 -17.58 -6.96 0.44
CA ALA A 228 -17.79 -8.23 -0.25
C ALA A 228 -17.78 -9.44 0.69
N GLY A 229 -17.35 -9.27 1.95
CA GLY A 229 -17.24 -10.32 2.97
C GLY A 229 -15.85 -10.96 3.04
N ALA A 230 -14.83 -10.37 2.44
CA ALA A 230 -13.46 -10.87 2.53
C ALA A 230 -12.86 -10.65 3.94
N GLU A 231 -11.97 -11.54 4.32
CA GLU A 231 -11.16 -11.43 5.53
C GLU A 231 -10.04 -10.41 5.36
N LEU A 232 -9.93 -9.48 6.30
CA LEU A 232 -8.84 -8.50 6.37
C LEU A 232 -8.07 -8.68 7.67
N SER A 233 -6.76 -8.36 7.67
CA SER A 233 -5.94 -8.48 8.87
C SER A 233 -4.87 -7.39 8.93
N GLY A 234 -4.25 -7.24 10.12
CA GLY A 234 -3.14 -6.32 10.35
C GLY A 234 -3.52 -4.85 10.47
N PHE A 235 -4.79 -4.50 10.63
CA PHE A 235 -5.26 -3.11 10.74
C PHE A 235 -4.79 -2.41 12.02
N GLU A 236 -4.31 -3.14 12.99
CA GLU A 236 -3.61 -2.61 14.16
C GLU A 236 -2.19 -2.13 13.87
N TYR A 237 -1.60 -2.55 12.73
CA TYR A 237 -0.26 -2.17 12.31
C TYR A 237 -0.31 -0.84 11.55
N THR A 238 -0.08 0.26 12.25
CA THR A 238 -0.11 1.61 11.67
C THR A 238 1.30 2.10 11.42
N LEU A 239 1.61 2.32 10.16
CA LEU A 239 2.95 2.74 9.73
C LEU A 239 3.19 4.22 10.00
N VAL A 240 4.38 4.54 10.49
CA VAL A 240 4.97 5.87 10.54
C VAL A 240 6.44 5.71 10.21
N TYR A 241 6.94 6.45 9.23
CA TYR A 241 8.37 6.48 8.86
C TYR A 241 8.97 7.85 9.12
N TYR A 242 10.27 7.97 8.88
CA TYR A 242 10.99 9.23 8.85
C TYR A 242 11.54 9.46 7.45
N ILE A 243 11.29 10.64 6.91
CA ILE A 243 11.59 11.04 5.55
C ILE A 243 12.24 12.40 5.53
N ILE A 244 12.75 12.83 4.38
CA ILE A 244 13.29 14.16 4.20
C ILE A 244 12.18 15.18 4.50
N LYS A 245 12.48 16.11 5.40
CA LYS A 245 11.56 17.20 5.74
C LYS A 245 11.16 17.98 4.50
N ASP A 246 9.90 18.33 4.41
CA ASP A 246 9.27 19.18 3.40
C ASP A 246 9.24 18.61 1.96
N ILE A 247 9.79 17.44 1.68
CA ILE A 247 9.75 16.85 0.35
C ILE A 247 9.10 15.47 0.30
N ASN A 248 8.85 14.87 1.46
CA ASN A 248 8.21 13.56 1.56
C ASN A 248 8.89 12.46 0.72
N ALA A 249 10.21 12.39 0.80
CA ALA A 249 11.02 11.43 0.07
C ALA A 249 11.81 10.54 1.02
N PRO A 250 11.94 9.24 0.74
CA PRO A 250 12.79 8.34 1.51
C PRO A 250 14.26 8.71 1.31
N LEU A 251 15.04 8.58 2.36
CA LEU A 251 16.47 8.81 2.34
C LEU A 251 17.24 7.78 3.16
N LEU A 252 16.62 7.24 4.21
CA LEU A 252 17.30 6.50 5.26
C LEU A 252 18.14 5.35 4.72
N TYR A 253 17.54 4.38 4.05
CA TYR A 253 18.29 3.21 3.62
C TYR A 253 19.31 3.53 2.53
N ILE A 254 19.00 4.48 1.62
CA ILE A 254 19.95 4.90 0.58
C ILE A 254 21.24 5.46 1.19
N THR A 255 21.14 6.24 2.26
CA THR A 255 22.29 6.88 2.90
C THR A 255 22.94 6.03 3.96
N LEU A 256 22.16 5.39 4.84
CA LEU A 256 22.70 4.61 5.96
C LEU A 256 23.45 3.36 5.49
N THR A 257 22.97 2.69 4.44
CA THR A 257 23.68 1.54 3.83
C THR A 257 25.03 1.92 3.22
N ARG A 258 25.25 3.22 2.97
CA ARG A 258 26.50 3.78 2.44
C ARG A 258 27.38 4.41 3.51
N GLY A 259 26.98 4.29 4.78
CA GLY A 259 27.76 4.71 5.93
C GLY A 259 27.47 6.13 6.43
N ALA A 260 26.33 6.73 6.06
CA ALA A 260 25.91 8.00 6.64
C ALA A 260 25.60 7.85 8.14
N HIS A 261 25.81 8.92 8.91
CA HIS A 261 25.47 8.95 10.33
C HIS A 261 24.04 9.47 10.53
N LEU A 262 23.31 8.86 11.47
CA LEU A 262 22.02 9.33 11.94
C LEU A 262 22.22 10.03 13.29
N LEU A 263 21.89 11.32 13.33
CA LEU A 263 22.12 12.20 14.48
C LEU A 263 20.82 12.74 15.06
N ASN A 264 20.78 12.93 16.38
CA ASN A 264 19.74 13.73 17.04
C ASN A 264 20.08 15.24 17.02
N ALA A 265 19.24 16.09 17.64
CA ALA A 265 19.43 17.54 17.70
C ALA A 265 20.73 17.97 18.40
N PHE A 266 21.30 17.13 19.25
CA PHE A 266 22.54 17.37 19.99
C PHE A 266 23.78 16.81 19.29
N ALA A 267 23.66 16.42 18.01
CA ALA A 267 24.71 15.77 17.22
C ALA A 267 25.21 14.45 17.83
N GLN A 268 24.38 13.78 18.60
CA GLN A 268 24.67 12.45 19.11
C GLN A 268 24.22 11.40 18.10
N GLU A 269 25.13 10.53 17.71
CA GLU A 269 24.83 9.38 16.89
C GLU A 269 24.12 8.31 17.73
N PHE A 270 23.05 7.72 17.19
CA PHE A 270 22.26 6.70 17.86
C PHE A 270 21.97 5.51 16.92
N GLN A 271 22.91 5.23 16.06
CA GLN A 271 22.81 4.13 15.12
C GLN A 271 23.47 2.88 15.69
N GLU A 272 22.65 1.84 15.88
CA GLU A 272 23.11 0.46 15.89
C GLU A 272 22.51 -0.24 14.67
N ASN A 273 23.29 -0.72 13.76
CA ASN A 273 23.08 -1.56 12.58
C ASN A 273 21.76 -1.45 11.75
N HIS A 274 20.65 -1.05 12.28
CA HIS A 274 19.43 -0.53 11.68
C HIS A 274 18.77 0.38 12.69
N PRO A 275 18.72 1.69 12.43
CA PRO A 275 18.03 2.58 13.35
C PRO A 275 16.57 2.18 13.33
N GLY A 276 16.16 1.55 14.40
CA GLY A 276 14.75 1.32 14.61
C GLY A 276 14.07 2.68 14.48
N ILE A 277 13.10 2.79 13.60
CA ILE A 277 12.20 3.95 13.52
C ILE A 277 11.67 4.31 14.91
N HIS A 278 11.61 3.33 15.80
CA HIS A 278 11.27 3.47 17.21
C HIS A 278 12.27 4.33 17.99
N LEU A 279 13.57 4.20 17.71
CA LEU A 279 14.60 5.03 18.34
C LEU A 279 14.46 6.48 17.89
N MET A 280 14.28 6.73 16.60
CA MET A 280 14.02 8.09 16.08
C MET A 280 12.78 8.70 16.72
N HIS A 281 11.70 7.94 16.86
CA HIS A 281 10.49 8.41 17.52
C HIS A 281 10.71 8.68 19.01
N SER A 282 11.44 7.82 19.71
CA SER A 282 11.80 8.01 21.11
C SER A 282 12.65 9.26 21.32
N GLU A 283 13.62 9.52 20.44
CA GLU A 283 14.41 10.74 20.44
C GLU A 283 13.53 11.99 20.19
N HIS A 284 12.62 11.91 19.23
CA HIS A 284 11.68 12.99 18.93
C HIS A 284 10.76 13.29 20.13
N MET A 285 10.16 12.27 20.73
CA MET A 285 9.28 12.42 21.90
C MET A 285 10.02 12.87 23.16
N ALA A 286 11.31 12.57 23.25
CA ALA A 286 12.18 13.07 24.32
C ALA A 286 12.70 14.52 24.08
N LEU A 287 12.13 15.22 23.08
CA LEU A 287 12.54 16.58 22.67
C LEU A 287 14.00 16.67 22.22
N ARG A 288 14.54 15.56 21.69
CA ARG A 288 15.88 15.52 21.08
C ARG A 288 15.84 15.50 19.55
N GLY A 289 14.68 15.77 18.95
CA GLY A 289 14.54 16.05 17.51
C GLY A 289 14.93 17.48 17.15
N PRO A 290 15.10 17.80 15.85
CA PRO A 290 14.91 16.90 14.71
C PRO A 290 16.04 15.86 14.55
N MET A 291 15.71 14.75 13.89
CA MET A 291 16.71 13.77 13.44
C MET A 291 17.35 14.27 12.17
N ARG A 292 18.63 13.96 11.96
CA ARG A 292 19.40 14.43 10.80
C ARG A 292 20.32 13.35 10.26
N ILE A 293 20.47 13.32 8.93
CA ILE A 293 21.47 12.50 8.23
C ILE A 293 22.70 13.37 7.97
N ASP A 294 23.87 12.87 8.34
CA ASP A 294 25.17 13.48 8.08
C ASP A 294 26.00 12.58 7.16
N MET A 295 26.45 13.12 6.04
CA MET A 295 27.31 12.47 5.06
C MET A 295 28.66 13.17 4.86
N ARG A 296 28.97 14.23 5.60
CA ARG A 296 30.17 15.06 5.42
C ARG A 296 31.49 14.29 5.57
N HIS A 297 31.48 13.17 6.25
CA HIS A 297 32.65 12.28 6.45
C HIS A 297 32.82 11.25 5.33
N LEU A 298 31.84 11.09 4.44
CA LEU A 298 31.92 10.13 3.35
C LEU A 298 32.86 10.58 2.24
N SER A 299 33.39 9.62 1.48
CA SER A 299 34.15 9.92 0.27
C SER A 299 33.29 10.59 -0.79
N GLU A 300 33.92 11.39 -1.65
CA GLU A 300 33.25 12.03 -2.79
C GLU A 300 32.54 11.01 -3.70
N GLU A 301 33.12 9.83 -3.87
CA GLU A 301 32.55 8.74 -4.65
C GLU A 301 31.20 8.27 -4.05
N LYS A 302 31.15 8.01 -2.73
CA LYS A 302 29.92 7.60 -2.04
C LYS A 302 28.85 8.69 -2.04
N ILE A 303 29.23 9.96 -1.91
CA ILE A 303 28.28 11.06 -1.98
C ILE A 303 27.66 11.14 -3.38
N ARG A 304 28.47 11.01 -4.45
CA ARG A 304 27.96 10.99 -5.83
C ARG A 304 27.04 9.80 -6.10
N GLU A 305 27.34 8.64 -5.57
CA GLU A 305 26.47 7.46 -5.65
C GLU A 305 25.09 7.75 -5.03
N VAL A 306 25.06 8.36 -3.83
CA VAL A 306 23.80 8.76 -3.18
C VAL A 306 23.07 9.80 -4.02
N GLU A 307 23.78 10.84 -4.53
CA GLU A 307 23.18 11.87 -5.38
C GLU A 307 22.59 11.27 -6.66
N GLU A 308 23.29 10.36 -7.31
CA GLU A 308 22.82 9.70 -8.53
C GLU A 308 21.50 8.95 -8.27
N LEU A 309 21.44 8.15 -7.21
CA LEU A 309 20.22 7.43 -6.85
C LEU A 309 19.07 8.38 -6.50
N LEU A 310 19.30 9.37 -5.65
CA LEU A 310 18.27 10.29 -5.22
C LEU A 310 17.76 11.19 -6.35
N PHE A 311 18.65 11.69 -7.21
CA PHE A 311 18.34 12.74 -8.17
C PHE A 311 17.99 12.22 -9.55
N SER A 312 18.44 11.02 -9.90
CA SER A 312 18.19 10.45 -11.23
C SER A 312 17.15 9.35 -11.23
N THR A 313 17.00 8.60 -10.14
CA THR A 313 16.22 7.38 -10.11
C THR A 313 15.04 7.46 -9.15
N GLU A 314 15.28 7.74 -7.86
CA GLU A 314 14.23 7.70 -6.85
C GLU A 314 13.22 8.84 -7.04
N ARG A 315 13.69 10.08 -7.04
CA ARG A 315 12.83 11.26 -7.26
C ARG A 315 13.64 12.40 -7.86
N PRO A 316 13.69 12.53 -9.16
CA PRO A 316 14.49 13.56 -9.84
C PRO A 316 14.18 15.01 -9.39
N VAL A 317 12.97 15.26 -8.91
CA VAL A 317 12.58 16.58 -8.38
C VAL A 317 13.37 16.99 -7.13
N GLN A 318 14.00 16.04 -6.42
CA GLN A 318 14.77 16.31 -5.21
C GLN A 318 16.00 17.18 -5.49
N GLU A 319 16.63 17.03 -6.65
CA GLU A 319 17.78 17.85 -7.01
C GLU A 319 17.45 19.35 -6.97
N ARG A 320 16.30 19.73 -7.54
CA ARG A 320 15.82 21.13 -7.51
C ARG A 320 15.52 21.61 -6.09
N PHE A 321 14.96 20.72 -5.27
CA PHE A 321 14.63 21.01 -3.88
C PHE A 321 15.90 21.31 -3.06
N PHE A 322 16.92 20.46 -3.13
CA PHE A 322 18.17 20.64 -2.41
C PHE A 322 18.95 21.86 -2.93
N LYS A 323 19.09 22.02 -4.24
CA LYS A 323 19.72 23.19 -4.85
C LYS A 323 19.02 24.50 -4.46
N GLY A 324 17.68 24.51 -4.47
CA GLY A 324 16.89 25.68 -4.10
C GLY A 324 17.04 26.10 -2.63
N ARG A 325 17.44 25.17 -1.75
CA ARG A 325 17.69 25.40 -0.33
C ARG A 325 19.18 25.56 0.02
N GLY A 326 20.06 25.45 -0.97
CA GLY A 326 21.50 25.50 -0.75
C GLY A 326 22.04 24.36 0.10
N VAL A 327 21.37 23.20 0.10
CA VAL A 327 21.82 22.00 0.80
C VAL A 327 22.76 21.20 -0.10
N ASP A 328 23.97 21.00 0.38
CA ASP A 328 25.01 20.15 -0.21
C ASP A 328 25.40 19.09 0.83
N PHE A 329 25.38 17.81 0.45
CA PHE A 329 25.69 16.69 1.33
C PHE A 329 27.13 16.70 1.85
N ARG A 330 28.03 17.47 1.19
CA ARG A 330 29.43 17.64 1.59
C ARG A 330 29.58 18.62 2.74
N THR A 331 28.62 19.54 2.91
CA THR A 331 28.72 20.66 3.85
C THR A 331 27.57 20.77 4.83
N GLY A 332 26.44 20.13 4.54
CA GLY A 332 25.21 20.23 5.32
C GLY A 332 24.65 18.88 5.76
N GLU A 333 23.78 18.94 6.75
CA GLU A 333 23.00 17.81 7.25
C GLU A 333 21.58 17.86 6.66
N ILE A 334 20.92 16.70 6.55
CA ILE A 334 19.55 16.60 6.03
C ILE A 334 18.62 16.30 7.18
N GLU A 335 17.68 17.19 7.41
CA GLU A 335 16.67 17.05 8.45
C GLU A 335 15.58 16.04 8.04
N LEU A 336 15.22 15.17 9.00
CA LEU A 336 14.19 14.15 8.85
C LEU A 336 12.98 14.48 9.72
N TRP A 337 11.79 14.13 9.21
CA TRP A 337 10.53 14.29 9.93
C TRP A 337 9.68 13.01 9.82
N PRO A 338 8.78 12.76 10.81
CA PRO A 338 7.87 11.64 10.73
C PRO A 338 6.85 11.83 9.59
N THR A 339 6.51 10.72 8.94
CA THR A 339 5.41 10.67 7.97
C THR A 339 4.06 10.80 8.67
N ASP A 340 3.02 10.96 7.87
CA ASP A 340 1.67 10.60 8.26
C ASP A 340 1.59 9.14 8.74
N CYS A 341 0.55 8.85 9.50
CA CYS A 341 0.16 7.49 9.85
C CYS A 341 -0.60 6.88 8.66
N TYR A 342 -0.24 5.66 8.24
CA TYR A 342 -0.90 5.00 7.10
C TYR A 342 -0.99 3.48 7.27
N LEU A 343 -1.77 2.82 6.39
CA LEU A 343 -2.00 1.37 6.37
C LEU A 343 -1.57 0.81 5.02
N CYS A 344 -0.79 -0.27 5.03
CA CYS A 344 -0.23 -0.83 3.80
C CYS A 344 0.25 -2.27 4.04
N GLY A 345 0.07 -3.14 3.06
CA GLY A 345 0.66 -4.49 3.06
C GLY A 345 2.12 -4.49 2.64
N GLY A 346 2.48 -3.66 1.65
CA GLY A 346 3.82 -3.65 1.06
C GLY A 346 4.93 -3.23 2.02
N HIS A 347 4.72 -2.19 2.81
CA HIS A 347 5.67 -1.77 3.85
C HIS A 347 5.33 -2.31 5.24
N GLY A 348 4.16 -2.93 5.40
CA GLY A 348 3.62 -3.36 6.68
C GLY A 348 2.94 -4.72 6.63
N LEU A 349 1.91 -4.84 7.45
CA LEU A 349 1.18 -6.08 7.69
C LEU A 349 -0.34 -5.92 7.49
N THR A 350 -0.80 -4.82 6.87
CA THR A 350 -2.23 -4.54 6.72
C THR A 350 -2.71 -4.96 5.34
N GLY A 351 -3.71 -5.83 5.25
CA GLY A 351 -4.22 -6.20 3.93
C GLY A 351 -5.40 -7.18 3.93
N ILE A 352 -5.90 -7.42 2.74
CA ILE A 352 -6.81 -8.54 2.45
C ILE A 352 -6.01 -9.83 2.63
N ARG A 353 -6.50 -10.75 3.45
CA ARG A 353 -5.88 -12.06 3.61
C ARG A 353 -6.00 -12.84 2.31
N ILE A 354 -4.88 -13.40 1.90
CA ILE A 354 -4.74 -14.23 0.69
C ILE A 354 -3.97 -15.50 0.99
N ASN A 355 -4.15 -16.51 0.15
CA ASN A 355 -3.30 -17.70 0.13
C ASN A 355 -2.13 -17.53 -0.87
N GLU A 356 -1.33 -18.60 -1.07
CA GLU A 356 -0.18 -18.64 -1.97
C GLU A 356 -0.56 -18.39 -3.44
N ARG A 357 -1.84 -18.59 -3.79
CA ARG A 357 -2.39 -18.34 -5.12
C ARG A 357 -2.94 -16.92 -5.29
N GLY A 358 -2.86 -16.08 -4.23
CA GLY A 358 -3.42 -14.74 -4.20
C GLY A 358 -4.95 -14.68 -4.10
N GLU A 359 -5.59 -15.81 -3.76
CA GLU A 359 -7.03 -15.93 -3.56
C GLU A 359 -7.44 -15.38 -2.19
N SER A 360 -8.48 -14.55 -2.16
CA SER A 360 -9.10 -14.12 -0.91
C SER A 360 -10.06 -15.19 -0.36
N SER A 361 -10.66 -14.93 0.80
CA SER A 361 -11.72 -15.78 1.36
C SER A 361 -13.04 -15.76 0.56
N VAL A 362 -13.17 -14.91 -0.46
CA VAL A 362 -14.36 -14.78 -1.31
C VAL A 362 -14.07 -15.34 -2.70
N PRO A 363 -14.84 -16.32 -3.21
CA PRO A 363 -14.63 -16.88 -4.53
C PRO A 363 -14.65 -15.82 -5.64
N GLY A 364 -13.73 -15.94 -6.61
CA GLY A 364 -13.59 -15.00 -7.73
C GLY A 364 -12.91 -13.69 -7.38
N LEU A 365 -12.51 -13.48 -6.11
CA LEU A 365 -11.79 -12.29 -5.65
C LEU A 365 -10.35 -12.62 -5.29
N TYR A 366 -9.41 -11.90 -5.91
CA TYR A 366 -7.96 -11.95 -5.72
C TYR A 366 -7.44 -10.62 -5.25
N ALA A 367 -6.25 -10.59 -4.62
CA ALA A 367 -5.62 -9.33 -4.23
C ALA A 367 -4.10 -9.39 -4.39
N ALA A 368 -3.50 -8.29 -4.88
CA ALA A 368 -2.06 -8.17 -5.10
C ALA A 368 -1.54 -6.76 -4.78
N GLY A 369 -0.27 -6.67 -4.38
CA GLY A 369 0.37 -5.43 -3.96
C GLY A 369 -0.11 -4.97 -2.58
N ASP A 370 -0.01 -3.68 -2.29
CA ASP A 370 -0.19 -3.11 -0.95
C ASP A 370 -1.61 -3.28 -0.37
N VAL A 371 -2.59 -3.63 -1.17
CA VAL A 371 -3.96 -3.96 -0.71
C VAL A 371 -4.04 -5.37 -0.13
N SER A 372 -3.10 -6.25 -0.45
CA SER A 372 -3.05 -7.64 0.00
C SER A 372 -2.11 -7.81 1.19
N LEU A 373 -2.36 -8.85 1.98
CA LEU A 373 -1.50 -9.23 3.11
C LEU A 373 -0.31 -10.07 2.62
N VAL A 374 0.57 -9.45 1.83
CA VAL A 374 1.91 -9.97 1.54
C VAL A 374 2.87 -9.24 2.46
N ALA A 375 3.09 -9.78 3.64
CA ALA A 375 3.78 -9.11 4.73
C ALA A 375 5.13 -8.54 4.28
N ARG A 376 5.27 -7.20 4.30
CA ARG A 376 6.46 -6.45 3.89
C ARG A 376 7.01 -6.83 2.50
N GLY A 377 6.11 -7.18 1.57
CA GLY A 377 6.47 -7.65 0.23
C GLY A 377 7.07 -6.56 -0.68
N HIS A 378 6.88 -5.29 -0.34
CA HIS A 378 7.38 -4.14 -1.09
C HIS A 378 7.03 -4.20 -2.61
N LEU A 379 7.88 -3.63 -3.44
CA LEU A 379 7.73 -3.66 -4.90
C LEU A 379 7.78 -5.11 -5.44
N SER A 380 8.67 -5.93 -4.89
CA SER A 380 8.80 -7.34 -5.28
C SER A 380 7.51 -8.12 -5.05
N GLY A 381 6.86 -7.92 -3.91
CA GLY A 381 5.55 -8.51 -3.62
C GLY A 381 4.46 -8.02 -4.58
N ALA A 382 4.46 -6.73 -4.93
CA ALA A 382 3.52 -6.20 -5.89
C ALA A 382 3.68 -6.84 -7.28
N PHE A 383 4.89 -6.98 -7.76
CA PHE A 383 5.17 -7.59 -9.06
C PHE A 383 4.86 -9.09 -9.09
N THR A 384 5.37 -9.83 -8.11
CA THR A 384 5.19 -11.29 -8.07
C THR A 384 3.74 -11.69 -7.88
N TYR A 385 3.04 -11.07 -6.92
CA TYR A 385 1.61 -11.36 -6.73
C TYR A 385 0.72 -10.77 -7.82
N GLY A 386 1.16 -9.72 -8.51
CA GLY A 386 0.52 -9.30 -9.77
C GLY A 386 0.47 -10.44 -10.78
N GLN A 387 1.58 -11.15 -10.97
CA GLN A 387 1.63 -12.32 -11.86
C GLN A 387 0.86 -13.52 -11.29
N ILE A 388 1.10 -13.89 -10.03
CA ILE A 388 0.45 -15.06 -9.39
C ILE A 388 -1.07 -14.93 -9.42
N THR A 389 -1.61 -13.78 -9.05
CA THR A 389 -3.06 -13.56 -9.08
C THR A 389 -3.63 -13.60 -10.49
N ALA A 390 -2.90 -13.06 -11.47
CA ALA A 390 -3.33 -13.11 -12.87
C ALA A 390 -3.40 -14.54 -13.40
N GLU A 391 -2.40 -15.37 -13.08
CA GLU A 391 -2.39 -16.79 -13.44
C GLU A 391 -3.62 -17.51 -12.90
N ASN A 392 -3.85 -17.39 -11.59
CA ASN A 392 -4.93 -18.08 -10.92
C ASN A 392 -6.32 -17.52 -11.26
N ALA A 393 -6.45 -16.21 -11.40
CA ALA A 393 -7.70 -15.56 -11.84
C ALA A 393 -8.06 -15.94 -13.29
N THR A 394 -7.05 -16.07 -14.18
CA THR A 394 -7.22 -16.53 -15.56
C THR A 394 -7.70 -17.99 -15.59
N GLU A 395 -7.08 -18.86 -14.80
CA GLU A 395 -7.50 -20.26 -14.70
C GLU A 395 -8.94 -20.37 -14.16
N TYR A 396 -9.24 -19.65 -13.08
CA TYR A 396 -10.59 -19.60 -12.51
C TYR A 396 -11.63 -19.12 -13.52
N ALA A 397 -11.33 -18.05 -14.27
CA ALA A 397 -12.24 -17.50 -15.27
C ALA A 397 -12.62 -18.49 -16.39
N ARG A 398 -11.77 -19.49 -16.66
CA ARG A 398 -12.05 -20.58 -17.61
C ARG A 398 -13.02 -21.63 -17.06
N THR A 399 -13.17 -21.72 -15.74
CA THR A 399 -13.98 -22.74 -15.07
C THR A 399 -15.39 -22.29 -14.74
N VAL A 400 -15.64 -20.97 -14.78
CA VAL A 400 -16.93 -20.40 -14.38
C VAL A 400 -17.72 -19.87 -15.56
N ALA A 401 -19.04 -19.92 -15.46
CA ALA A 401 -19.95 -19.32 -16.44
C ALA A 401 -19.91 -17.79 -16.37
N ASP A 402 -20.37 -17.15 -17.45
CA ASP A 402 -20.55 -15.70 -17.48
C ASP A 402 -21.46 -15.26 -16.33
N PRO A 403 -21.12 -14.16 -15.63
CA PRO A 403 -21.86 -13.75 -14.44
C PRO A 403 -23.21 -13.14 -14.79
N VAL A 404 -24.19 -13.41 -13.93
CA VAL A 404 -25.48 -12.72 -13.92
C VAL A 404 -25.41 -11.58 -12.91
N ILE A 405 -25.44 -10.34 -13.41
CA ILE A 405 -25.45 -9.16 -12.53
C ILE A 405 -26.87 -8.88 -12.06
N ASP A 406 -27.06 -8.79 -10.78
CA ASP A 406 -28.26 -8.20 -10.20
C ASP A 406 -28.22 -6.68 -10.36
N ASP A 407 -29.11 -6.17 -11.22
CA ASP A 407 -29.21 -4.74 -11.50
C ASP A 407 -29.49 -3.90 -10.23
N GLU A 408 -30.07 -4.49 -9.18
CA GLU A 408 -30.34 -3.80 -7.91
C GLU A 408 -29.04 -3.39 -7.20
N GLN A 409 -27.99 -4.23 -7.23
CA GLN A 409 -26.68 -3.87 -6.69
C GLN A 409 -26.09 -2.63 -7.39
N VAL A 410 -26.32 -2.46 -8.69
CA VAL A 410 -25.89 -1.29 -9.47
C VAL A 410 -26.75 -0.08 -9.12
N MET A 411 -28.06 -0.27 -9.01
CA MET A 411 -29.00 0.80 -8.67
C MET A 411 -28.77 1.35 -7.28
N ASP A 412 -28.31 0.53 -6.32
CA ASP A 412 -27.89 1.01 -4.99
C ASP A 412 -26.76 2.01 -5.07
N VAL A 413 -25.74 1.73 -5.89
CA VAL A 413 -24.62 2.67 -6.11
C VAL A 413 -25.09 3.96 -6.76
N ILE A 414 -26.02 3.87 -7.72
CA ILE A 414 -26.59 5.05 -8.38
C ILE A 414 -27.39 5.89 -7.38
N ARG A 415 -28.22 5.26 -6.54
CA ARG A 415 -28.98 5.95 -5.50
C ARG A 415 -28.08 6.65 -4.48
N ASP A 416 -27.01 6.00 -4.07
CA ASP A 416 -26.02 6.59 -3.16
C ASP A 416 -25.31 7.79 -3.79
N ARG A 417 -24.87 7.66 -5.06
CA ARG A 417 -24.31 8.79 -5.82
C ARG A 417 -25.28 9.96 -5.90
N ASP A 418 -26.53 9.72 -6.28
CA ASP A 418 -27.53 10.75 -6.47
C ASP A 418 -27.90 11.43 -5.14
N ALA A 419 -27.97 10.66 -4.05
CA ALA A 419 -28.16 11.19 -2.70
C ALA A 419 -27.01 12.13 -2.27
N LYS A 420 -25.75 11.74 -2.54
CA LYS A 420 -24.60 12.59 -2.26
C LYS A 420 -24.62 13.87 -3.11
N LEU A 421 -24.92 13.77 -4.42
CA LEU A 421 -25.05 14.95 -5.30
C LEU A 421 -26.19 15.90 -4.91
N ALA A 422 -27.24 15.38 -4.29
CA ALA A 422 -28.33 16.22 -3.76
C ALA A 422 -27.94 16.97 -2.46
N GLN A 423 -26.80 16.66 -1.85
CA GLN A 423 -26.35 17.22 -0.58
C GLN A 423 -25.65 18.58 -0.78
N THR A 424 -26.39 19.54 -1.31
CA THR A 424 -25.87 20.90 -1.65
C THR A 424 -26.03 21.91 -0.52
N GLY A 425 -26.85 21.62 0.49
CA GLY A 425 -27.16 22.52 1.60
C GLY A 425 -26.22 22.46 2.80
N GLY A 426 -25.20 21.58 2.76
CA GLY A 426 -24.22 21.46 3.82
C GLY A 426 -23.37 22.71 4.00
N GLN A 427 -22.85 22.91 5.21
CA GLN A 427 -22.04 24.09 5.56
C GLN A 427 -20.53 23.83 5.51
N VAL A 428 -20.11 22.56 5.49
CA VAL A 428 -18.71 22.16 5.59
C VAL A 428 -18.19 21.73 4.22
N PRO A 429 -17.18 22.41 3.66
CA PRO A 429 -16.49 21.93 2.46
C PRO A 429 -15.84 20.55 2.71
N ILE A 430 -15.88 19.67 1.69
CA ILE A 430 -15.33 18.29 1.82
C ILE A 430 -13.83 18.29 2.14
N GLU A 431 -13.07 19.23 1.62
CA GLU A 431 -11.64 19.38 1.89
C GLU A 431 -11.33 19.73 3.35
N GLU A 432 -12.14 20.58 3.99
CA GLU A 432 -12.03 20.89 5.41
C GLU A 432 -12.45 19.70 6.27
N PHE A 433 -13.48 18.99 5.82
CA PHE A 433 -13.93 17.77 6.48
C PHE A 433 -12.88 16.66 6.43
N GLU A 434 -12.25 16.43 5.28
CA GLU A 434 -11.13 15.49 5.15
C GLU A 434 -10.00 15.85 6.11
N TYR A 435 -9.61 17.13 6.17
CA TYR A 435 -8.59 17.61 7.10
C TYR A 435 -8.93 17.26 8.55
N LYS A 436 -10.18 17.52 8.97
CA LYS A 436 -10.67 17.19 10.31
C LYS A 436 -10.57 15.70 10.62
N VAL A 437 -11.02 14.84 9.70
CA VAL A 437 -10.97 13.37 9.84
C VAL A 437 -9.53 12.90 10.01
N ARG A 438 -8.63 13.31 9.11
CA ARG A 438 -7.22 12.86 9.11
C ARG A 438 -6.46 13.37 10.34
N ARG A 439 -6.79 14.57 10.82
CA ARG A 439 -6.23 15.08 12.08
C ARG A 439 -6.62 14.20 13.27
N LEU A 440 -7.89 13.82 13.36
CA LEU A 440 -8.34 12.97 14.48
C LEU A 440 -7.79 11.55 14.40
N ILE A 441 -7.45 11.06 13.21
CA ILE A 441 -6.68 9.82 13.07
C ILE A 441 -5.29 9.96 13.72
N ASN A 442 -4.58 11.06 13.50
CA ASN A 442 -3.31 11.33 14.19
C ASN A 442 -3.47 11.40 15.71
N ASP A 443 -4.54 12.03 16.19
CA ASP A 443 -4.75 12.23 17.63
C ASP A 443 -5.12 10.94 18.35
N TYR A 444 -5.87 10.02 17.71
CA TYR A 444 -6.50 8.88 18.39
C TYR A 444 -6.14 7.49 17.84
N VAL A 445 -5.75 7.37 16.58
CA VAL A 445 -5.42 6.06 15.95
C VAL A 445 -3.91 5.86 15.84
N ARG A 446 -3.16 6.94 15.61
CA ARG A 446 -1.70 6.90 15.55
C ARG A 446 -1.10 6.47 16.89
N PRO A 447 -0.02 5.66 16.88
CA PRO A 447 0.73 5.31 18.10
C PRO A 447 1.39 6.55 18.78
N PRO A 448 1.59 6.53 20.10
CA PRO A 448 1.17 5.49 21.05
C PRO A 448 -0.34 5.48 21.29
N LYS A 449 -0.88 4.27 21.38
CA LYS A 449 -2.31 3.98 21.53
C LYS A 449 -2.64 3.61 22.98
N ASN A 450 -3.90 3.74 23.38
CA ASN A 450 -4.47 3.17 24.60
C ASN A 450 -5.98 3.06 24.46
N GLU A 451 -6.63 2.37 25.39
CA GLU A 451 -8.07 2.11 25.37
C GLU A 451 -8.88 3.41 25.22
N TYR A 452 -8.54 4.45 26.00
CA TYR A 452 -9.24 5.75 25.94
C TYR A 452 -9.16 6.40 24.54
N LYS A 453 -7.97 6.44 23.94
CA LYS A 453 -7.77 7.01 22.59
C LYS A 453 -8.58 6.24 21.55
N LEU A 454 -8.56 4.91 21.62
CA LEU A 454 -9.24 4.05 20.64
C LEU A 454 -10.78 4.14 20.79
N ASP A 455 -11.31 4.24 22.00
CA ASP A 455 -12.74 4.51 22.22
C ASP A 455 -13.15 5.87 21.65
N ARG A 456 -12.31 6.89 21.81
CA ARG A 456 -12.55 8.20 21.21
C ARG A 456 -12.45 8.17 19.68
N ALA A 457 -11.52 7.40 19.12
CA ALA A 457 -11.45 7.19 17.68
C ALA A 457 -12.76 6.61 17.13
N LEU A 458 -13.27 5.53 17.73
CA LEU A 458 -14.53 4.90 17.32
C LEU A 458 -15.71 5.86 17.42
N TRP A 459 -15.83 6.59 18.53
CA TRP A 459 -16.88 7.59 18.71
C TRP A 459 -16.82 8.69 17.63
N TRP A 460 -15.61 9.16 17.27
CA TRP A 460 -15.44 10.16 16.22
C TRP A 460 -15.76 9.59 14.83
N MET A 461 -15.40 8.34 14.55
CA MET A 461 -15.71 7.73 13.25
C MET A 461 -17.21 7.62 13.03
N ASP A 462 -17.99 7.25 14.05
CA ASP A 462 -19.46 7.25 13.98
C ASP A 462 -20.02 8.65 13.78
N ARG A 463 -19.49 9.63 14.50
CA ARG A 463 -19.86 11.03 14.32
C ARG A 463 -19.56 11.53 12.92
N PHE A 464 -18.39 11.22 12.37
CA PHE A 464 -17.99 11.61 11.03
C PHE A 464 -18.85 10.97 9.93
N ARG A 465 -19.27 9.73 10.08
CA ARG A 465 -20.25 9.13 9.16
C ARG A 465 -21.56 9.93 9.13
N SER A 466 -22.02 10.39 10.26
CA SER A 466 -23.21 11.26 10.35
C SER A 466 -22.97 12.63 9.73
N GLU A 467 -21.88 13.31 10.10
CA GLU A 467 -21.53 14.63 9.58
C GLU A 467 -21.32 14.62 8.05
N LEU A 468 -20.68 13.58 7.51
CA LEU A 468 -20.51 13.42 6.07
C LEU A 468 -21.84 13.40 5.31
N ARG A 469 -22.88 12.80 5.91
CA ARG A 469 -24.22 12.72 5.32
C ARG A 469 -25.08 13.97 5.52
N THR A 470 -24.83 14.76 6.56
CA THR A 470 -25.75 15.85 6.96
C THR A 470 -25.15 17.24 6.90
N GLU A 471 -23.84 17.37 7.04
CA GLU A 471 -23.20 18.69 7.22
C GLU A 471 -22.24 19.05 6.07
N VAL A 472 -21.74 18.06 5.34
CA VAL A 472 -20.79 18.27 4.23
C VAL A 472 -21.54 18.72 2.98
N CYS A 473 -21.00 19.73 2.28
CA CYS A 473 -21.54 20.24 1.02
C CYS A 473 -20.83 19.57 -0.17
N ILE A 474 -21.59 19.00 -1.09
CA ILE A 474 -21.10 18.40 -2.35
C ILE A 474 -21.49 19.35 -3.48
N ARG A 475 -20.55 20.16 -3.95
CA ARG A 475 -20.77 21.24 -4.95
C ARG A 475 -20.65 20.77 -6.39
N ASN A 476 -19.88 19.71 -6.62
CA ASN A 476 -19.53 19.25 -7.95
C ASN A 476 -19.02 17.79 -7.94
N GLN A 477 -18.63 17.28 -9.12
CA GLN A 477 -18.12 15.89 -9.26
C GLN A 477 -16.82 15.64 -8.50
N HIS A 478 -15.96 16.64 -8.33
CA HIS A 478 -14.74 16.49 -7.56
C HIS A 478 -15.06 16.30 -6.07
N ASP A 479 -15.99 17.07 -5.53
CA ASP A 479 -16.44 16.93 -4.15
C ASP A 479 -17.10 15.56 -3.90
N LEU A 480 -17.89 15.08 -4.85
CA LEU A 480 -18.46 13.72 -4.81
C LEU A 480 -17.38 12.65 -4.74
N PHE A 481 -16.38 12.74 -5.61
CA PHE A 481 -15.24 11.82 -5.60
C PHE A 481 -14.50 11.85 -4.26
N LYS A 482 -14.23 13.05 -3.73
CA LYS A 482 -13.61 13.25 -2.41
C LYS A 482 -14.46 12.69 -1.28
N ALA A 483 -15.78 12.77 -1.36
CA ALA A 483 -16.69 12.23 -0.34
C ALA A 483 -16.57 10.70 -0.26
N TYR A 484 -16.47 9.99 -1.38
CA TYR A 484 -16.21 8.55 -1.40
C TYR A 484 -14.83 8.20 -0.79
N GLU A 485 -13.80 8.98 -1.11
CA GLU A 485 -12.47 8.77 -0.52
C GLU A 485 -12.49 8.94 1.00
N VAL A 486 -13.15 10.00 1.49
CA VAL A 486 -13.25 10.28 2.94
C VAL A 486 -14.07 9.20 3.65
N GLU A 487 -15.13 8.71 3.04
CA GLU A 487 -15.91 7.57 3.56
C GLU A 487 -15.03 6.32 3.74
N ASN A 488 -14.17 6.01 2.77
CA ASN A 488 -13.23 4.91 2.86
C ASN A 488 -12.17 5.13 3.96
N ILE A 489 -11.63 6.34 4.08
CA ILE A 489 -10.69 6.70 5.16
C ILE A 489 -11.33 6.50 6.53
N ILE A 490 -12.56 6.96 6.74
CA ILE A 490 -13.31 6.78 8.00
C ILE A 490 -13.49 5.30 8.31
N GLN A 491 -13.87 4.48 7.32
CA GLN A 491 -14.05 3.05 7.52
C GLN A 491 -12.73 2.34 7.87
N CYS A 492 -11.63 2.67 7.17
CA CYS A 492 -10.31 2.15 7.51
C CYS A 492 -9.85 2.55 8.91
N ALA A 493 -10.16 3.79 9.33
CA ALA A 493 -9.85 4.26 10.68
C ALA A 493 -10.64 3.51 11.76
N ALA A 494 -11.91 3.21 11.52
CA ALA A 494 -12.72 2.40 12.41
C ALA A 494 -12.17 0.96 12.51
N MET A 495 -11.84 0.33 11.40
CA MET A 495 -11.21 -0.99 11.36
C MET A 495 -9.87 -1.00 12.11
N SER A 496 -9.02 0.02 11.90
CA SER A 496 -7.75 0.15 12.62
C SER A 496 -7.93 0.35 14.13
N ALA A 497 -8.91 1.14 14.54
CA ALA A 497 -9.21 1.35 15.95
C ALA A 497 -9.73 0.06 16.62
N VAL A 498 -10.63 -0.68 15.95
CA VAL A 498 -11.15 -1.97 16.45
C VAL A 498 -10.02 -2.98 16.60
N ALA A 499 -9.22 -3.22 15.55
CA ALA A 499 -8.10 -4.16 15.60
C ALA A 499 -7.06 -3.75 16.66
N SER A 500 -6.75 -2.45 16.76
CA SER A 500 -5.82 -1.93 17.76
C SER A 500 -6.34 -2.08 19.20
N LYS A 501 -7.64 -1.94 19.40
CA LYS A 501 -8.28 -2.13 20.70
C LYS A 501 -8.24 -3.60 21.13
N GLU A 502 -8.44 -4.49 20.15
CA GLU A 502 -8.45 -5.92 20.37
C GLU A 502 -7.06 -6.46 20.73
N ARG A 503 -5.98 -6.04 20.05
CA ARG A 503 -4.61 -6.46 20.36
C ARG A 503 -4.10 -5.77 21.64
N LYS A 504 -4.16 -6.49 22.75
CA LYS A 504 -3.77 -6.01 24.09
C LYS A 504 -2.31 -6.32 24.41
N GLU A 505 -1.42 -5.90 23.56
CA GLU A 505 0.04 -5.97 23.69
C GLU A 505 0.69 -4.81 22.95
N SER A 506 2.00 -4.60 23.11
CA SER A 506 2.82 -3.79 22.22
C SER A 506 3.69 -4.71 21.38
N ARG A 507 3.56 -4.59 20.06
CA ARG A 507 4.31 -5.38 19.08
C ARG A 507 4.77 -4.48 17.93
N TRP A 508 5.85 -4.83 17.26
CA TRP A 508 6.42 -4.06 16.13
C TRP A 508 6.85 -2.64 16.51
N GLY A 509 7.24 -2.45 17.78
CA GLY A 509 7.67 -1.16 18.30
C GLY A 509 6.63 -0.06 18.12
N LEU A 510 7.01 1.05 17.45
CA LEU A 510 6.12 2.19 17.25
C LEU A 510 4.83 1.83 16.49
N TRP A 511 4.87 0.89 15.54
CA TRP A 511 3.74 0.62 14.65
C TRP A 511 2.50 0.02 15.33
N HIS A 512 2.70 -0.65 16.49
CA HIS A 512 1.62 -0.98 17.41
C HIS A 512 2.10 -0.85 18.86
N MET A 513 2.28 0.37 19.32
CA MET A 513 2.65 0.69 20.71
C MET A 513 1.40 0.99 21.52
N ARG A 514 1.13 0.18 22.55
CA ARG A 514 0.06 0.34 23.53
C ARG A 514 0.63 0.82 24.86
N SER A 515 0.33 2.05 25.27
CA SER A 515 0.81 2.58 26.56
C SER A 515 0.16 1.90 27.78
N ASP A 516 -1.01 1.31 27.59
CA ASP A 516 -1.75 0.52 28.59
C ASP A 516 -1.38 -0.97 28.59
N TYR A 517 -0.74 -1.47 27.52
CA TYR A 517 -0.22 -2.84 27.37
C TYR A 517 1.18 -2.82 26.76
N PRO A 518 2.22 -2.38 27.51
CA PRO A 518 3.52 -2.05 26.92
C PRO A 518 4.40 -3.27 26.58
N VAL A 519 3.98 -4.47 26.96
CA VAL A 519 4.76 -5.72 26.80
C VAL A 519 4.18 -6.56 25.67
N LYS A 520 5.08 -7.23 24.92
CA LYS A 520 4.72 -8.23 23.92
C LYS A 520 4.28 -9.52 24.61
N ASP A 521 3.22 -10.15 24.12
CA ASP A 521 2.67 -11.40 24.68
C ASP A 521 2.40 -12.43 23.58
N ASP A 522 3.41 -13.26 23.26
CA ASP A 522 3.28 -14.31 22.24
C ASP A 522 2.29 -15.41 22.65
N ALA A 523 2.09 -15.64 23.94
CA ALA A 523 1.18 -16.69 24.41
C ALA A 523 -0.28 -16.39 24.03
N GLN A 524 -0.67 -15.13 24.07
CA GLN A 524 -2.03 -14.70 23.71
C GLN A 524 -2.13 -14.19 22.28
N TRP A 525 -1.09 -13.52 21.74
CA TRP A 525 -1.22 -12.65 20.56
C TRP A 525 -0.39 -13.06 19.35
N LEU A 526 0.30 -14.21 19.38
CA LEU A 526 0.94 -14.76 18.17
C LEU A 526 -0.11 -15.35 17.23
N LYS A 527 -0.97 -14.48 16.70
CA LYS A 527 -2.09 -14.80 15.80
C LYS A 527 -2.52 -13.58 15.02
N HIS A 528 -3.17 -13.79 13.90
CA HIS A 528 -3.84 -12.73 13.16
C HIS A 528 -5.14 -12.30 13.85
N ILE A 529 -5.37 -10.99 13.92
CA ILE A 529 -6.70 -10.43 14.17
C ILE A 529 -7.37 -10.28 12.80
N VAL A 530 -8.51 -10.91 12.64
CA VAL A 530 -9.25 -10.95 11.37
C VAL A 530 -10.51 -10.11 11.49
N LEU A 531 -10.70 -9.21 10.55
CA LEU A 531 -11.87 -8.35 10.46
C LEU A 531 -12.75 -8.79 9.28
N THR A 532 -14.05 -8.90 9.52
CA THR A 532 -15.08 -9.14 8.50
C THR A 532 -16.27 -8.24 8.74
N GLN A 533 -17.05 -7.96 7.70
CA GLN A 533 -18.28 -7.21 7.83
C GLN A 533 -19.37 -8.08 8.51
N GLY A 534 -20.07 -7.49 9.46
CA GLY A 534 -21.28 -8.03 10.04
C GLY A 534 -22.55 -7.62 9.27
N ASP A 535 -23.58 -7.22 10.02
CA ASP A 535 -24.89 -6.92 9.43
C ASP A 535 -24.94 -5.53 8.73
N SER A 536 -24.01 -4.65 9.07
CA SER A 536 -23.82 -3.35 8.42
C SER A 536 -22.33 -3.03 8.20
N LEU A 537 -22.04 -1.95 7.49
CA LEU A 537 -20.65 -1.49 7.26
C LEU A 537 -19.95 -1.13 8.58
N GLU A 538 -20.71 -0.64 9.55
CA GLU A 538 -20.25 -0.23 10.87
C GLU A 538 -20.06 -1.42 11.83
N ASP A 539 -20.72 -2.54 11.55
CA ASP A 539 -20.60 -3.78 12.35
C ASP A 539 -19.33 -4.54 11.95
N ILE A 540 -18.23 -4.22 12.64
CA ILE A 540 -16.94 -4.86 12.42
C ILE A 540 -16.82 -6.08 13.32
N ARG A 541 -16.94 -7.27 12.74
CA ARG A 541 -16.73 -8.54 13.43
C ARG A 541 -15.27 -8.87 13.52
N VAL A 542 -14.85 -9.29 14.71
CA VAL A 542 -13.47 -9.70 15.01
C VAL A 542 -13.43 -11.20 15.21
N SER A 543 -12.49 -11.84 14.56
CA SER A 543 -12.12 -13.24 14.77
C SER A 543 -10.60 -13.38 14.78
N TYR A 544 -10.09 -14.59 14.97
CA TYR A 544 -8.66 -14.86 15.01
C TYR A 544 -8.31 -15.99 14.05
N ALA A 545 -7.14 -15.88 13.42
CA ALA A 545 -6.57 -16.97 12.64
C ALA A 545 -5.15 -17.27 13.13
N PRO A 546 -4.74 -18.54 13.13
CA PRO A 546 -3.35 -18.88 13.41
C PRO A 546 -2.43 -18.30 12.33
N VAL A 547 -1.18 -18.08 12.69
CA VAL A 547 -0.10 -17.83 11.74
C VAL A 547 0.21 -19.14 11.02
N ILE A 548 0.29 -19.10 9.70
CA ILE A 548 0.63 -20.28 8.90
C ILE A 548 2.14 -20.34 8.77
N LYS A 549 2.73 -21.43 9.26
CA LYS A 549 4.15 -21.75 9.12
C LYS A 549 4.36 -22.70 7.96
N MET A 550 5.52 -22.60 7.30
CA MET A 550 5.95 -23.66 6.41
C MET A 550 6.20 -24.91 7.24
N GLU A 551 5.70 -26.06 6.76
CA GLU A 551 6.08 -27.34 7.36
C GLU A 551 7.60 -27.53 7.18
N GLU A 552 8.31 -27.86 8.26
CA GLU A 552 9.68 -28.31 8.14
C GLU A 552 9.66 -29.53 7.24
N THR A 553 10.19 -29.39 6.01
CA THR A 553 10.42 -30.56 5.14
C THR A 553 11.45 -31.43 5.83
N ALA A 554 10.98 -32.50 6.47
CA ALA A 554 11.77 -33.50 7.16
C ALA A 554 12.71 -34.26 6.20
#